data_045774b2d070624fcb026162b5cf0a41
#
_entry.id   045774b2d070624fcb026162b5cf0a41
#
_cell.length_a   1.000
_cell.length_b   1.000
_cell.length_c   1.000
_cell.angle_alpha   90.00
_cell.angle_beta   90.00
_cell.angle_gamma   90.00
#
_symmetry.space_group_name_H-M   'P 1'
#
loop_
_entity.id
_entity.type
_entity.pdbx_description
1 polymer ?
#
loop_
_entity_poly.entity_id
_entity_poly.type
_entity_poly.pdbx_seq_one_letter_code
_entity_poly.pdbx_strand_id
1 'polypeptide(L)'
;GETSGDKSTQDVLIHECYIRMDVNGNGKSELMKITVAGDGKKFLDMEEIDSIPFVSMTPVIMPHRFYGRSVAELVEDIQLIKSTVMRQMLDNMYLTNNNRVAVQDGQVSMDDLLTNRPGGIVRTKQPPQNVMMPIQAQPITEQASGMLAYLDSVKETRTGVTRQSQGLDANTLNNTATGQNQILTQSQMRMELIARIFAETGVKDLALKMFELTCKYQNKEKIVRIRGKYIPMRPYEWKDR
;
A
#
# COMPACT_ATOMS: atom_id res chain seq x y z
N GLY A 1 -14.27 -8.44 -18.22
CA GLY A 1 -13.68 -9.13 -19.36
C GLY A 1 -14.79 -9.49 -20.33
N GLU A 2 -14.61 -9.14 -21.61
CA GLU A 2 -15.55 -9.52 -22.68
C GLU A 2 -15.52 -11.04 -22.81
N THR A 3 -16.66 -11.67 -22.59
CA THR A 3 -16.85 -13.10 -22.84
C THR A 3 -16.77 -13.33 -24.35
N SER A 4 -15.62 -13.78 -24.82
CA SER A 4 -15.47 -14.28 -26.18
C SER A 4 -16.46 -15.42 -26.38
N GLY A 5 -17.26 -15.38 -27.47
CA GLY A 5 -18.21 -16.45 -27.84
C GLY A 5 -17.52 -17.77 -28.21
N ASP A 6 -16.21 -17.77 -28.40
CA ASP A 6 -15.41 -18.95 -28.71
C ASP A 6 -14.92 -19.60 -27.41
N LYS A 7 -15.36 -20.83 -27.18
CA LYS A 7 -15.01 -21.62 -26.01
C LYS A 7 -13.49 -21.92 -25.87
N SER A 8 -12.76 -21.87 -27.00
CA SER A 8 -11.31 -22.12 -27.00
C SER A 8 -10.48 -20.95 -26.45
N THR A 9 -11.09 -19.75 -26.41
CA THR A 9 -10.45 -18.51 -25.93
C THR A 9 -10.95 -18.05 -24.56
N GLN A 10 -11.77 -18.87 -23.87
CA GLN A 10 -12.27 -18.54 -22.54
C GLN A 10 -11.19 -18.77 -21.49
N ASP A 11 -10.98 -17.79 -20.63
CA ASP A 11 -10.12 -17.92 -19.46
C ASP A 11 -10.72 -18.91 -18.47
N VAL A 12 -9.91 -19.89 -18.05
CA VAL A 12 -10.28 -20.89 -17.05
C VAL A 12 -9.44 -20.67 -15.80
N LEU A 13 -10.11 -20.49 -14.66
CA LEU A 13 -9.42 -20.40 -13.37
C LEU A 13 -8.90 -21.79 -12.97
N ILE A 14 -7.59 -21.88 -12.76
CA ILE A 14 -6.91 -23.09 -12.26
C ILE A 14 -6.47 -22.85 -10.84
N HIS A 15 -6.79 -23.78 -9.95
CA HIS A 15 -6.33 -23.79 -8.56
C HIS A 15 -5.28 -24.89 -8.37
N GLU A 16 -4.11 -24.51 -7.91
CA GLU A 16 -3.06 -25.39 -7.46
C GLU A 16 -3.08 -25.45 -5.94
N CYS A 17 -3.45 -26.59 -5.39
CA CYS A 17 -3.67 -26.80 -3.97
C CYS A 17 -2.58 -27.70 -3.37
N TYR A 18 -2.06 -27.31 -2.21
CA TYR A 18 -1.07 -28.08 -1.44
C TYR A 18 -1.73 -28.53 -0.14
N ILE A 19 -2.07 -29.84 -0.07
CA ILE A 19 -2.91 -30.39 1.01
C ILE A 19 -2.26 -31.64 1.56
N ARG A 20 -2.31 -31.82 2.87
CA ARG A 20 -1.95 -33.09 3.51
C ARG A 20 -3.18 -33.96 3.58
N MET A 21 -3.11 -35.13 2.94
CA MET A 21 -4.22 -36.10 2.94
C MET A 21 -3.66 -37.53 2.86
N ASP A 22 -4.41 -38.46 3.41
CA ASP A 22 -4.14 -39.87 3.27
C ASP A 22 -4.84 -40.39 2.00
N VAL A 23 -4.10 -40.52 0.93
CA VAL A 23 -4.62 -41.01 -0.37
C VAL A 23 -4.73 -42.51 -0.40
N ASN A 24 -3.84 -43.20 0.31
CA ASN A 24 -3.70 -44.67 0.26
C ASN A 24 -4.51 -45.38 1.37
N GLY A 25 -5.14 -44.66 2.29
CA GLY A 25 -5.89 -45.21 3.42
C GLY A 25 -5.01 -45.93 4.45
N ASN A 26 -3.72 -45.61 4.50
CA ASN A 26 -2.73 -46.26 5.38
C ASN A 26 -2.61 -45.58 6.76
N GLY A 27 -3.40 -44.53 7.02
CA GLY A 27 -3.38 -43.72 8.25
C GLY A 27 -2.25 -42.72 8.32
N LYS A 28 -1.47 -42.51 7.26
CA LYS A 28 -0.40 -41.53 7.15
C LYS A 28 -0.82 -40.44 6.13
N SER A 29 -0.72 -39.19 6.53
CA SER A 29 -0.99 -38.07 5.62
C SER A 29 0.24 -37.72 4.80
N GLU A 30 0.13 -37.77 3.49
CA GLU A 30 1.13 -37.40 2.51
C GLU A 30 0.86 -35.94 2.04
N LEU A 31 1.90 -35.21 1.64
CA LEU A 31 1.73 -33.87 1.08
C LEU A 31 1.48 -33.99 -0.41
N MET A 32 0.29 -33.60 -0.84
CA MET A 32 -0.15 -33.69 -2.24
C MET A 32 -0.29 -32.33 -2.86
N LYS A 33 0.19 -32.21 -4.10
CA LYS A 33 -0.12 -31.10 -5.00
C LYS A 33 -1.30 -31.54 -5.87
N ILE A 34 -2.41 -30.84 -5.79
CA ILE A 34 -3.62 -31.14 -6.52
C ILE A 34 -3.97 -29.94 -7.40
N THR A 35 -4.13 -30.18 -8.69
CA THR A 35 -4.53 -29.16 -9.66
C THR A 35 -5.97 -29.37 -10.08
N VAL A 36 -6.82 -28.35 -9.88
CA VAL A 36 -8.24 -28.38 -10.24
C VAL A 36 -8.59 -27.16 -11.08
N ALA A 37 -9.52 -27.31 -12.01
CA ALA A 37 -10.00 -26.25 -12.87
C ALA A 37 -11.47 -25.93 -12.58
N GLY A 38 -11.84 -24.65 -12.76
CA GLY A 38 -13.20 -24.16 -12.70
C GLY A 38 -13.88 -24.46 -11.36
N ASP A 39 -13.85 -23.58 -10.38
CA ASP A 39 -14.50 -23.70 -9.06
C ASP A 39 -14.29 -25.06 -8.35
N GLY A 40 -13.16 -25.74 -8.63
CA GLY A 40 -12.84 -27.05 -8.04
C GLY A 40 -13.64 -28.23 -8.62
N LYS A 41 -14.36 -28.05 -9.70
CA LYS A 41 -15.25 -29.09 -10.27
C LYS A 41 -14.54 -30.10 -11.16
N LYS A 42 -13.41 -29.71 -11.75
CA LYS A 42 -12.66 -30.58 -12.67
C LYS A 42 -11.27 -30.85 -12.11
N PHE A 43 -11.05 -32.09 -11.73
CA PHE A 43 -9.74 -32.59 -11.35
C PHE A 43 -8.84 -32.70 -12.60
N LEU A 44 -7.62 -32.19 -12.53
CA LEU A 44 -6.65 -32.22 -13.62
C LEU A 44 -5.48 -33.15 -13.30
N ASP A 45 -4.84 -32.95 -12.13
CA ASP A 45 -3.62 -33.69 -11.79
C ASP A 45 -3.43 -33.77 -10.27
N MET A 46 -2.69 -34.81 -9.82
CA MET A 46 -2.32 -35.02 -8.43
C MET A 46 -0.92 -35.64 -8.36
N GLU A 47 -0.05 -35.02 -7.62
CA GLU A 47 1.34 -35.41 -7.46
C GLU A 47 1.73 -35.37 -5.97
N GLU A 48 2.44 -36.40 -5.50
CA GLU A 48 3.05 -36.37 -4.18
C GLU A 48 4.31 -35.51 -4.21
N ILE A 49 4.44 -34.64 -3.23
CA ILE A 49 5.57 -33.72 -3.13
C ILE A 49 6.18 -33.75 -1.73
N ASP A 50 7.46 -33.51 -1.63
CA ASP A 50 8.17 -33.51 -0.34
C ASP A 50 7.93 -32.21 0.44
N SER A 51 7.80 -31.09 -0.26
CA SER A 51 7.66 -29.77 0.39
C SER A 51 6.95 -28.77 -0.51
N ILE A 52 6.27 -27.79 0.11
CA ILE A 52 5.60 -26.69 -0.59
C ILE A 52 6.67 -25.79 -1.22
N PRO A 53 6.61 -25.50 -2.56
CA PRO A 53 7.64 -24.73 -3.27
C PRO A 53 7.52 -23.21 -3.09
N PHE A 54 6.63 -22.73 -2.23
CA PHE A 54 6.40 -21.32 -1.98
C PHE A 54 6.91 -20.87 -0.62
N VAL A 55 7.41 -19.66 -0.57
CA VAL A 55 7.82 -18.97 0.66
C VAL A 55 7.06 -17.65 0.74
N SER A 56 6.47 -17.37 1.89
CA SER A 56 5.77 -16.11 2.14
C SER A 56 6.68 -15.11 2.85
N MET A 57 6.69 -13.87 2.38
CA MET A 57 7.40 -12.76 3.00
C MET A 57 6.41 -11.72 3.49
N THR A 58 6.40 -11.45 4.79
CA THR A 58 5.41 -10.57 5.41
C THR A 58 6.09 -9.49 6.21
N PRO A 59 6.00 -8.20 5.82
CA PRO A 59 6.63 -7.10 6.57
C PRO A 59 5.88 -6.76 7.87
N VAL A 60 4.55 -6.86 7.87
CA VAL A 60 3.69 -6.60 9.04
C VAL A 60 2.77 -7.80 9.24
N ILE A 61 3.02 -8.56 10.31
CA ILE A 61 2.24 -9.77 10.62
C ILE A 61 0.85 -9.38 11.11
N MET A 62 -0.17 -10.07 10.57
CA MET A 62 -1.53 -10.03 11.08
C MET A 62 -1.88 -11.34 11.78
N PRO A 63 -2.32 -11.29 13.05
CA PRO A 63 -2.76 -12.47 13.77
C PRO A 63 -3.87 -13.21 13.00
N HIS A 64 -3.76 -14.54 12.97
CA HIS A 64 -4.74 -15.44 12.34
C HIS A 64 -4.96 -15.24 10.83
N ARG A 65 -4.01 -14.59 10.14
CA ARG A 65 -4.02 -14.45 8.67
C ARG A 65 -2.69 -14.87 8.08
N PHE A 66 -2.74 -15.57 6.95
CA PHE A 66 -1.54 -15.98 6.22
C PHE A 66 -0.83 -14.77 5.59
N TYR A 67 -1.63 -13.88 4.97
CA TYR A 67 -1.09 -12.62 4.43
C TYR A 67 -1.10 -11.54 5.51
N GLY A 68 0.04 -10.90 5.69
CA GLY A 68 0.15 -9.70 6.50
C GLY A 68 -0.30 -8.45 5.76
N ARG A 69 0.07 -7.30 6.31
CA ARG A 69 -0.17 -5.98 5.68
C ARG A 69 1.10 -5.41 5.10
N SER A 70 0.96 -4.68 4.02
CA SER A 70 2.02 -3.81 3.50
C SER A 70 2.05 -2.48 4.27
N VAL A 71 3.18 -1.77 4.19
CA VAL A 71 3.28 -0.41 4.75
C VAL A 71 2.31 0.55 4.04
N ALA A 72 2.00 0.31 2.75
CA ALA A 72 1.02 1.08 2.00
C ALA A 72 -0.39 0.95 2.57
N GLU A 73 -0.83 -0.26 2.94
CA GLU A 73 -2.14 -0.50 3.55
C GLU A 73 -2.31 0.15 4.93
N LEU A 74 -1.20 0.41 5.63
CA LEU A 74 -1.25 1.14 6.91
C LEU A 74 -1.63 2.61 6.76
N VAL A 75 -1.49 3.17 5.57
CA VAL A 75 -1.71 4.60 5.28
C VAL A 75 -2.75 4.87 4.20
N GLU A 76 -3.33 3.84 3.62
CA GLU A 76 -4.32 3.95 2.54
C GLU A 76 -5.54 4.79 2.96
N ASP A 77 -6.10 4.50 4.14
CA ASP A 77 -7.22 5.24 4.71
C ASP A 77 -6.89 6.73 4.91
N ILE A 78 -5.68 7.03 5.41
CA ILE A 78 -5.21 8.40 5.60
C ILE A 78 -5.09 9.11 4.24
N GLN A 79 -4.58 8.42 3.22
CA GLN A 79 -4.42 8.99 1.88
C GLN A 79 -5.78 9.33 1.25
N LEU A 80 -6.78 8.46 1.41
CA LEU A 80 -8.15 8.71 0.95
C LEU A 80 -8.77 9.93 1.64
N ILE A 81 -8.65 10.01 2.98
CA ILE A 81 -9.14 11.14 3.76
C ILE A 81 -8.44 12.43 3.33
N LYS A 82 -7.11 12.44 3.20
CA LYS A 82 -6.35 13.61 2.76
C LYS A 82 -6.78 14.09 1.38
N SER A 83 -6.99 13.17 0.46
CA SER A 83 -7.46 13.49 -0.90
C SER A 83 -8.85 14.13 -0.87
N THR A 84 -9.74 13.63 -0.02
CA THR A 84 -11.08 14.19 0.16
C THR A 84 -11.04 15.60 0.77
N VAL A 85 -10.28 15.78 1.85
CA VAL A 85 -10.12 17.09 2.50
C VAL A 85 -9.52 18.12 1.54
N MET A 86 -8.50 17.72 0.76
CA MET A 86 -7.87 18.59 -0.24
C MET A 86 -8.87 19.02 -1.32
N ARG A 87 -9.69 18.11 -1.83
CA ARG A 87 -10.75 18.42 -2.81
C ARG A 87 -11.78 19.40 -2.22
N GLN A 88 -12.26 19.13 -1.00
CA GLN A 88 -13.22 20.03 -0.33
C GLN A 88 -12.62 21.42 -0.07
N MET A 89 -11.34 21.50 0.28
CA MET A 89 -10.64 22.77 0.43
C MET A 89 -10.56 23.54 -0.88
N LEU A 90 -10.23 22.88 -2.00
CA LEU A 90 -10.21 23.49 -3.33
C LEU A 90 -11.61 23.94 -3.75
N ASP A 91 -12.63 23.11 -3.57
CA ASP A 91 -14.03 23.46 -3.87
C ASP A 91 -14.49 24.67 -3.06
N ASN A 92 -14.14 24.69 -1.76
CA ASN A 92 -14.45 25.86 -0.90
C ASN A 92 -13.73 27.13 -1.36
N MET A 93 -12.46 27.03 -1.79
CA MET A 93 -11.74 28.16 -2.36
C MET A 93 -12.41 28.70 -3.63
N TYR A 94 -12.87 27.82 -4.53
CA TYR A 94 -13.63 28.23 -5.71
C TYR A 94 -14.94 28.91 -5.34
N LEU A 95 -15.69 28.36 -4.38
CA LEU A 95 -16.94 28.97 -3.91
C LEU A 95 -16.72 30.30 -3.19
N THR A 96 -15.63 30.45 -2.46
CA THR A 96 -15.28 31.69 -1.73
C THR A 96 -14.81 32.78 -2.69
N ASN A 97 -14.03 32.40 -3.74
CA ASN A 97 -13.56 33.35 -4.75
C ASN A 97 -14.67 33.77 -5.73
N ASN A 98 -15.62 32.87 -6.01
CA ASN A 98 -16.74 33.10 -6.91
C ASN A 98 -18.06 32.99 -6.13
N ASN A 99 -18.33 33.98 -5.27
CA ASN A 99 -19.52 34.00 -4.46
C ASN A 99 -20.78 34.02 -5.32
N ARG A 100 -21.74 33.17 -5.01
CA ARG A 100 -23.07 33.23 -5.58
C ARG A 100 -23.80 34.46 -5.01
N VAL A 101 -24.57 35.12 -5.85
CA VAL A 101 -25.38 36.26 -5.45
C VAL A 101 -26.84 35.94 -5.75
N ALA A 102 -27.70 36.04 -4.76
CA ALA A 102 -29.13 36.03 -4.96
C ALA A 102 -29.56 37.45 -5.39
N VAL A 103 -30.27 37.54 -6.50
CA VAL A 103 -30.73 38.85 -7.04
C VAL A 103 -32.23 38.81 -7.25
N GLN A 104 -32.88 39.97 -7.04
CA GLN A 104 -34.30 40.12 -7.39
C GLN A 104 -34.41 40.31 -8.91
N ASP A 105 -35.23 39.46 -9.54
CA ASP A 105 -35.40 39.45 -11.00
C ASP A 105 -35.85 40.83 -11.53
N GLY A 106 -35.26 41.26 -12.66
CA GLY A 106 -35.56 42.49 -13.32
C GLY A 106 -35.06 43.78 -12.63
N GLN A 107 -34.45 43.72 -11.45
CA GLN A 107 -33.95 44.89 -10.71
C GLN A 107 -32.43 45.09 -10.84
N VAL A 108 -31.72 44.11 -11.34
CA VAL A 108 -30.25 44.10 -11.49
C VAL A 108 -29.89 43.82 -12.96
N SER A 109 -28.86 44.49 -13.49
CA SER A 109 -28.32 44.18 -14.81
C SER A 109 -27.55 42.86 -14.76
N MET A 110 -28.13 41.80 -15.36
CA MET A 110 -27.50 40.46 -15.36
C MET A 110 -26.20 40.47 -16.16
N ASP A 111 -26.09 41.23 -17.23
CA ASP A 111 -24.88 41.32 -18.05
C ASP A 111 -23.70 41.92 -17.27
N ASP A 112 -23.98 42.93 -16.45
CA ASP A 112 -22.96 43.56 -15.59
C ASP A 112 -22.55 42.59 -14.47
N LEU A 113 -23.49 41.82 -13.91
CA LEU A 113 -23.24 40.86 -12.82
C LEU A 113 -22.45 39.65 -13.30
N LEU A 114 -22.71 39.15 -14.49
CA LEU A 114 -22.01 38.01 -15.08
C LEU A 114 -20.60 38.36 -15.57
N THR A 115 -20.36 39.68 -15.81
CA THR A 115 -19.05 40.15 -16.26
C THR A 115 -18.12 40.34 -15.06
N ASN A 116 -17.41 39.29 -14.65
CA ASN A 116 -16.50 39.34 -13.51
C ASN A 116 -15.13 39.93 -13.91
N ARG A 117 -14.98 41.25 -13.88
CA ARG A 117 -13.72 41.97 -14.10
C ARG A 117 -13.36 42.85 -12.91
N PRO A 118 -12.07 43.01 -12.57
CA PRO A 118 -11.66 43.93 -11.52
C PRO A 118 -12.14 45.36 -11.80
N GLY A 119 -12.78 46.01 -10.82
CA GLY A 119 -13.32 47.35 -10.96
C GLY A 119 -14.61 47.46 -11.79
N GLY A 120 -15.27 46.34 -12.09
CA GLY A 120 -16.56 46.31 -12.77
C GLY A 120 -17.67 47.00 -11.94
N ILE A 121 -18.60 47.70 -12.61
CA ILE A 121 -19.75 48.34 -11.97
C ILE A 121 -21.00 47.56 -12.32
N VAL A 122 -21.77 47.14 -11.32
CA VAL A 122 -23.07 46.51 -11.48
C VAL A 122 -24.17 47.51 -11.29
N ARG A 123 -25.02 47.68 -12.29
CA ARG A 123 -26.13 48.64 -12.27
C ARG A 123 -27.38 48.02 -11.66
N THR A 124 -27.98 48.72 -10.68
CA THR A 124 -29.20 48.30 -10.00
C THR A 124 -30.25 49.39 -10.06
N LYS A 125 -31.54 49.03 -10.14
CA LYS A 125 -32.67 49.98 -10.16
C LYS A 125 -33.08 50.45 -8.75
N GLN A 126 -32.74 49.69 -7.74
CA GLN A 126 -32.98 49.98 -6.33
C GLN A 126 -31.68 49.88 -5.54
N PRO A 127 -31.63 50.33 -4.27
CA PRO A 127 -30.43 50.19 -3.44
C PRO A 127 -29.92 48.74 -3.40
N PRO A 128 -28.64 48.51 -3.65
CA PRO A 128 -28.08 47.16 -3.78
C PRO A 128 -28.39 46.23 -2.59
N GLN A 129 -28.49 46.77 -1.40
CA GLN A 129 -28.79 46.05 -0.16
C GLN A 129 -30.15 45.33 -0.18
N ASN A 130 -31.12 45.85 -0.96
CA ASN A 130 -32.49 45.30 -1.03
C ASN A 130 -32.67 44.28 -2.18
N VAL A 131 -31.82 44.37 -3.20
CA VAL A 131 -32.01 43.59 -4.46
C VAL A 131 -30.91 42.56 -4.71
N MET A 132 -29.82 42.61 -3.94
CA MET A 132 -28.68 41.70 -4.06
C MET A 132 -28.27 41.18 -2.67
N MET A 133 -28.23 39.88 -2.53
CA MET A 133 -27.75 39.23 -1.32
C MET A 133 -26.61 38.25 -1.67
N PRO A 134 -25.37 38.48 -1.25
CA PRO A 134 -24.29 37.56 -1.48
C PRO A 134 -24.50 36.30 -0.62
N ILE A 135 -24.46 35.13 -1.24
CA ILE A 135 -24.45 33.86 -0.56
C ILE A 135 -22.99 33.52 -0.25
N GLN A 136 -22.53 33.93 0.93
CA GLN A 136 -21.13 33.73 1.31
C GLN A 136 -20.87 32.29 1.75
N ALA A 137 -19.92 31.61 1.12
CA ALA A 137 -19.34 30.42 1.64
C ALA A 137 -18.26 30.79 2.69
N GLN A 138 -18.33 30.18 3.87
CA GLN A 138 -17.30 30.41 4.88
C GLN A 138 -15.99 29.72 4.47
N PRO A 139 -14.82 30.40 4.57
CA PRO A 139 -13.55 29.80 4.27
C PRO A 139 -13.19 28.75 5.33
N ILE A 140 -12.89 27.51 4.88
CA ILE A 140 -12.47 26.39 5.74
C ILE A 140 -10.97 26.10 5.65
N THR A 141 -10.21 26.94 4.97
CA THR A 141 -8.80 26.71 4.62
C THR A 141 -7.94 26.48 5.85
N GLU A 142 -8.13 27.24 6.92
CA GLU A 142 -7.36 27.13 8.15
C GLU A 142 -7.64 25.79 8.86
N GLN A 143 -8.91 25.45 9.03
CA GLN A 143 -9.32 24.18 9.66
C GLN A 143 -8.86 22.97 8.83
N ALA A 144 -8.98 23.06 7.51
CA ALA A 144 -8.54 22.02 6.60
C ALA A 144 -7.01 21.83 6.62
N SER A 145 -6.23 22.91 6.70
CA SER A 145 -4.77 22.84 6.80
C SER A 145 -4.33 22.19 8.13
N GLY A 146 -4.98 22.52 9.23
CA GLY A 146 -4.76 21.88 10.52
C GLY A 146 -5.06 20.38 10.50
N MET A 147 -6.17 19.99 9.86
CA MET A 147 -6.52 18.57 9.67
C MET A 147 -5.49 17.83 8.82
N LEU A 148 -5.01 18.44 7.73
CA LEU A 148 -3.96 17.85 6.89
C LEU A 148 -2.66 17.63 7.66
N ALA A 149 -2.24 18.60 8.47
CA ALA A 149 -1.05 18.48 9.31
C ALA A 149 -1.20 17.39 10.38
N TYR A 150 -2.38 17.27 10.99
CA TYR A 150 -2.69 16.19 11.92
C TYR A 150 -2.61 14.81 11.26
N LEU A 151 -3.20 14.67 10.06
CA LEU A 151 -3.14 13.42 9.28
C LEU A 151 -1.69 13.05 8.90
N ASP A 152 -0.83 14.02 8.62
CA ASP A 152 0.59 13.77 8.40
C ASP A 152 1.28 13.22 9.65
N SER A 153 0.99 13.77 10.82
CA SER A 153 1.49 13.24 12.09
C SER A 153 1.01 11.81 12.36
N VAL A 154 -0.25 11.50 12.08
CA VAL A 154 -0.78 10.12 12.20
C VAL A 154 -0.07 9.18 11.24
N LYS A 155 0.16 9.60 9.99
CA LYS A 155 0.92 8.82 8.99
C LYS A 155 2.33 8.51 9.49
N GLU A 156 3.06 9.51 10.00
CA GLU A 156 4.39 9.33 10.56
C GLU A 156 4.39 8.36 11.75
N THR A 157 3.41 8.48 12.64
CA THR A 157 3.25 7.59 13.79
C THR A 157 2.97 6.15 13.38
N ARG A 158 2.12 5.92 12.36
CA ARG A 158 1.79 4.57 11.87
C ARG A 158 2.94 3.90 11.13
N THR A 159 3.68 4.64 10.31
CA THR A 159 4.77 4.09 9.48
C THR A 159 6.12 4.08 10.20
N GLY A 160 6.33 5.00 11.14
CA GLY A 160 7.65 5.27 11.72
C GLY A 160 8.58 6.05 10.80
N VAL A 161 8.11 6.46 9.60
CA VAL A 161 8.89 7.27 8.66
C VAL A 161 8.54 8.73 8.89
N THR A 162 9.45 9.49 9.50
CA THR A 162 9.30 10.91 9.81
C THR A 162 9.92 11.78 8.72
N ARG A 163 9.51 13.05 8.62
CA ARG A 163 10.15 14.03 7.72
C ARG A 163 11.64 14.20 8.01
N GLN A 164 12.01 14.10 9.28
CA GLN A 164 13.39 14.17 9.74
C GLN A 164 14.22 13.00 9.21
N SER A 165 13.68 11.77 9.22
CA SER A 165 14.37 10.60 8.68
C SER A 165 14.59 10.67 7.16
N GLN A 166 13.80 11.50 6.47
CA GLN A 166 13.90 11.74 5.02
C GLN A 166 14.79 12.94 4.66
N GLY A 167 15.35 13.65 5.66
CA GLY A 167 16.15 14.86 5.44
C GLY A 167 15.36 16.07 4.95
N LEU A 168 14.03 16.05 5.06
CA LEU A 168 13.13 17.08 4.52
C LEU A 168 12.76 18.17 5.53
N ASP A 169 13.27 18.09 6.76
CA ASP A 169 12.92 19.06 7.82
C ASP A 169 14.02 20.12 7.98
N ALA A 170 13.71 21.35 7.58
CA ALA A 170 14.60 22.50 7.73
C ALA A 170 14.83 22.91 9.20
N ASN A 171 13.93 22.54 10.12
CA ASN A 171 14.05 22.86 11.55
C ASN A 171 15.06 21.97 12.30
N THR A 172 15.60 20.94 11.64
CA THR A 172 16.63 20.08 12.23
C THR A 172 17.92 20.84 12.57
N LEU A 173 18.17 21.97 11.93
CA LEU A 173 19.36 22.78 12.15
C LEU A 173 19.41 23.45 13.55
N ASN A 174 18.27 23.60 14.21
CA ASN A 174 18.15 24.30 15.52
C ASN A 174 18.09 23.34 16.72
N ASN A 175 18.06 22.02 16.51
CA ASN A 175 18.01 21.03 17.57
C ASN A 175 19.41 20.55 17.95
N THR A 176 19.61 20.24 19.24
CA THR A 176 20.89 19.66 19.71
C THR A 176 21.15 18.31 19.03
N ALA A 177 22.41 18.05 18.66
CA ALA A 177 22.83 16.81 18.00
C ALA A 177 22.36 15.54 18.75
N THR A 178 22.27 15.58 20.07
CA THR A 178 21.80 14.47 20.91
C THR A 178 20.30 14.20 20.73
N GLY A 179 19.48 15.25 20.66
CA GLY A 179 18.03 15.11 20.44
C GLY A 179 17.71 14.56 19.05
N GLN A 180 18.43 15.02 18.02
CA GLN A 180 18.29 14.50 16.65
C GLN A 180 18.64 13.01 16.55
N ASN A 181 19.75 12.59 17.18
CA ASN A 181 20.15 11.20 17.18
C ASN A 181 19.14 10.29 17.88
N GLN A 182 18.48 10.75 18.95
CA GLN A 182 17.44 9.96 19.63
C GLN A 182 16.20 9.75 18.72
N ILE A 183 15.73 10.78 18.04
CA ILE A 183 14.56 10.69 17.13
C ILE A 183 14.87 9.79 15.94
N LEU A 184 16.06 9.93 15.33
CA LEU A 184 16.52 9.07 14.25
C LEU A 184 16.63 7.61 14.70
N THR A 185 17.15 7.36 15.91
CA THR A 185 17.29 6.01 16.47
C THR A 185 15.93 5.34 16.67
N GLN A 186 14.92 6.05 17.19
CA GLN A 186 13.56 5.50 17.36
C GLN A 186 12.88 5.16 16.02
N SER A 187 13.02 6.02 15.03
CA SER A 187 12.52 5.77 13.66
C SER A 187 13.22 4.55 13.04
N GLN A 188 14.54 4.46 13.20
CA GLN A 188 15.33 3.34 12.71
C GLN A 188 14.97 2.01 13.37
N MET A 189 14.69 1.99 14.69
CA MET A 189 14.28 0.78 15.42
C MET A 189 13.00 0.16 14.82
N ARG A 190 12.04 0.98 14.40
CA ARG A 190 10.81 0.47 13.81
C ARG A 190 11.04 -0.11 12.41
N MET A 191 11.86 0.53 11.60
CA MET A 191 12.26 -0.01 10.30
C MET A 191 13.10 -1.28 10.46
N GLU A 192 13.99 -1.32 11.45
CA GLU A 192 14.77 -2.51 11.77
C GLU A 192 13.87 -3.68 12.20
N LEU A 193 12.82 -3.42 13.00
CA LEU A 193 11.86 -4.44 13.39
C LEU A 193 11.15 -5.03 12.16
N ILE A 194 10.67 -4.19 11.24
CA ILE A 194 10.04 -4.64 9.99
C ILE A 194 11.03 -5.45 9.14
N ALA A 195 12.27 -4.97 9.00
CA ALA A 195 13.32 -5.68 8.26
C ALA A 195 13.66 -7.04 8.90
N ARG A 196 13.71 -7.10 10.24
CA ARG A 196 13.95 -8.34 10.98
C ARG A 196 12.82 -9.34 10.81
N ILE A 197 11.56 -8.90 10.90
CA ILE A 197 10.39 -9.75 10.63
C ILE A 197 10.45 -10.30 9.21
N PHE A 198 10.74 -9.44 8.23
CA PHE A 198 10.86 -9.83 6.84
C PHE A 198 11.98 -10.87 6.62
N ALA A 199 13.13 -10.67 7.27
CA ALA A 199 14.25 -11.59 7.19
C ALA A 199 13.93 -12.97 7.83
N GLU A 200 13.32 -12.97 9.02
CA GLU A 200 13.01 -14.20 9.76
C GLU A 200 11.85 -14.99 9.13
N THR A 201 10.86 -14.33 8.56
CA THR A 201 9.70 -15.00 7.95
C THR A 201 9.91 -15.42 6.50
N GLY A 202 10.69 -14.66 5.74
CA GLY A 202 10.83 -14.88 4.31
C GLY A 202 12.22 -15.26 3.86
N VAL A 203 13.23 -14.45 4.15
CA VAL A 203 14.58 -14.67 3.63
C VAL A 203 15.18 -15.95 4.19
N LYS A 204 14.96 -16.24 5.46
CA LYS A 204 15.42 -17.45 6.12
C LYS A 204 14.78 -18.69 5.48
N ASP A 205 13.45 -18.70 5.34
CA ASP A 205 12.72 -19.82 4.75
C ASP A 205 13.08 -20.01 3.28
N LEU A 206 13.30 -18.91 2.54
CA LEU A 206 13.80 -18.96 1.16
C LEU A 206 15.18 -19.62 1.10
N ALA A 207 16.10 -19.23 1.97
CA ALA A 207 17.44 -19.81 2.02
C ALA A 207 17.41 -21.30 2.36
N LEU A 208 16.57 -21.70 3.33
CA LEU A 208 16.37 -23.12 3.68
C LEU A 208 15.79 -23.91 2.52
N LYS A 209 14.81 -23.36 1.80
CA LYS A 209 14.22 -23.99 0.62
C LYS A 209 15.23 -24.14 -0.52
N MET A 210 16.00 -23.10 -0.79
CA MET A 210 17.09 -23.18 -1.78
C MET A 210 18.13 -24.24 -1.40
N PHE A 211 18.48 -24.34 -0.12
CA PHE A 211 19.39 -25.38 0.38
C PHE A 211 18.81 -26.77 0.16
N GLU A 212 17.55 -27.02 0.56
CA GLU A 212 16.84 -28.28 0.36
C GLU A 212 16.85 -28.71 -1.11
N LEU A 213 16.44 -27.79 -2.02
CA LEU A 213 16.43 -28.06 -3.46
C LEU A 213 17.84 -28.31 -4.03
N THR A 214 18.85 -27.61 -3.52
CA THR A 214 20.23 -27.81 -3.92
C THR A 214 20.72 -29.21 -3.51
N CYS A 215 20.42 -29.63 -2.28
CA CYS A 215 20.78 -31.01 -1.81
C CYS A 215 20.05 -32.09 -2.61
N LYS A 216 18.79 -31.83 -3.03
CA LYS A 216 17.97 -32.82 -3.74
C LYS A 216 18.37 -32.98 -5.22
N TYR A 217 18.63 -31.88 -5.92
CA TYR A 217 18.76 -31.87 -7.38
C TYR A 217 20.18 -31.62 -7.90
N GLN A 218 21.10 -31.14 -7.06
CA GLN A 218 22.45 -30.85 -7.52
C GLN A 218 23.37 -32.05 -7.29
N ASN A 219 23.61 -32.80 -8.37
CA ASN A 219 24.47 -33.99 -8.35
C ASN A 219 25.93 -33.73 -8.77
N LYS A 220 26.24 -32.52 -9.26
CA LYS A 220 27.58 -32.16 -9.72
C LYS A 220 28.34 -31.41 -8.64
N GLU A 221 29.62 -31.78 -8.46
CA GLU A 221 30.55 -31.05 -7.62
C GLU A 221 30.77 -29.64 -8.17
N LYS A 222 30.69 -28.65 -7.29
CA LYS A 222 31.03 -27.24 -7.60
C LYS A 222 32.18 -26.76 -6.73
N ILE A 223 33.15 -26.11 -7.34
CA ILE A 223 34.25 -25.49 -6.62
C ILE A 223 33.82 -24.05 -6.26
N VAL A 224 33.74 -23.75 -4.99
CA VAL A 224 33.36 -22.42 -4.48
C VAL A 224 34.53 -21.80 -3.74
N ARG A 225 34.79 -20.52 -3.98
CA ARG A 225 35.82 -19.77 -3.26
C ARG A 225 35.24 -19.18 -1.97
N ILE A 226 35.68 -19.72 -0.82
CA ILE A 226 35.27 -19.23 0.49
C ILE A 226 36.52 -18.72 1.22
N ARG A 227 36.53 -17.48 1.64
CA ARG A 227 37.66 -16.82 2.35
C ARG A 227 39.00 -17.02 1.64
N GLY A 228 39.02 -16.91 0.31
CA GLY A 228 40.24 -17.05 -0.50
C GLY A 228 40.68 -18.48 -0.80
N LYS A 229 40.02 -19.50 -0.25
CA LYS A 229 40.33 -20.92 -0.50
C LYS A 229 39.27 -21.51 -1.44
N TYR A 230 39.71 -22.37 -2.38
CA TYR A 230 38.80 -23.11 -3.25
C TYR A 230 38.41 -24.43 -2.54
N ILE A 231 37.12 -24.56 -2.27
CA ILE A 231 36.57 -25.74 -1.56
C ILE A 231 35.60 -26.43 -2.51
N PRO A 232 35.78 -27.76 -2.73
CA PRO A 232 34.80 -28.53 -3.47
C PRO A 232 33.53 -28.70 -2.64
N MET A 233 32.40 -28.33 -3.20
CA MET A 233 31.10 -28.48 -2.58
C MET A 233 30.35 -29.63 -3.26
N ARG A 234 29.93 -30.59 -2.44
CA ARG A 234 29.17 -31.79 -2.85
C ARG A 234 27.83 -31.82 -2.15
N PRO A 235 26.82 -31.11 -2.67
CA PRO A 235 25.53 -30.96 -1.98
C PRO A 235 24.80 -32.25 -1.68
N TYR A 236 25.00 -33.27 -2.49
CA TYR A 236 24.42 -34.60 -2.28
C TYR A 236 24.91 -35.31 -1.00
N GLU A 237 26.10 -34.96 -0.49
CA GLU A 237 26.64 -35.48 0.76
C GLU A 237 26.01 -34.83 2.02
N TRP A 238 25.27 -33.73 1.83
CA TRP A 238 24.63 -32.98 2.93
C TRP A 238 23.24 -33.52 3.27
N LYS A 239 22.71 -34.43 2.48
CA LYS A 239 21.33 -34.93 2.61
C LYS A 239 21.09 -35.69 3.91
N ASP A 240 22.14 -36.23 4.52
CA ASP A 240 22.09 -37.09 5.71
C ASP A 240 22.57 -36.37 7.01
N ARG A 241 22.54 -35.02 7.04
CA ARG A 241 22.94 -34.23 8.22
C ARG A 241 21.82 -33.49 8.88
#